data_8e19c7a13e47c7accc69cf1630d453d9
#
_entry.id   8e19c7a13e47c7accc69cf1630d453d9
#
_cell.length_a   1.000
_cell.length_b   1.000
_cell.length_c   1.000
_cell.angle_alpha   90.00
_cell.angle_beta   90.00
_cell.angle_gamma   90.00
#
_symmetry.space_group_name_H-M   'P 1'
#
loop_
_entity.id
_entity.type
_entity.pdbx_description
1 polymer ?
#
loop_
_entity_poly.entity_id
_entity_poly.type
_entity_poly.pdbx_seq_one_letter_code
_entity_poly.pdbx_strand_id
1 'polypeptide(L)'
;MDTYKIIEVKESVFADNDREAARVREALKQKGTFLLNLMSSPGSGKTTTLLRTIEALKDELRMGVMEADIDSDVYAAAIAGAGVRSIQLHTGGMCHLDAGMTEQGLREIGTDDLDLVVLENVGNLVCPAEFDTGAVKNAMILSVPEGHDKPLKYPLIFTVCDVLLINKTDVLPYFDFDMEKVIEYAHRRNPKLEIFPVSAKTGEGMDAWCDWLRKQVKDWQA
;
A
#
# COMPACT_ATOMS: atom_id res chain seq x y z
N MET A 1 35.27 -32.52 -18.20
CA MET A 1 34.77 -31.15 -18.15
C MET A 1 33.55 -31.18 -17.24
N ASP A 2 33.69 -30.67 -16.02
CA ASP A 2 32.58 -30.60 -15.10
C ASP A 2 31.63 -29.52 -15.58
N THR A 3 30.50 -29.95 -16.13
CA THR A 3 29.39 -29.06 -16.50
C THR A 3 28.64 -28.73 -15.21
N TYR A 4 28.86 -27.54 -14.64
CA TYR A 4 28.02 -27.04 -13.57
C TYR A 4 26.76 -26.41 -14.14
N LYS A 5 25.64 -26.60 -13.44
CA LYS A 5 24.35 -26.03 -13.80
C LYS A 5 24.09 -24.80 -12.96
N ILE A 6 23.92 -23.66 -13.60
CA ILE A 6 23.42 -22.44 -12.94
C ILE A 6 21.88 -22.53 -12.90
N ILE A 7 21.31 -22.37 -11.73
CA ILE A 7 19.85 -22.32 -11.53
C ILE A 7 19.52 -20.93 -11.00
N GLU A 8 18.70 -20.20 -11.73
CA GLU A 8 18.15 -18.92 -11.28
C GLU A 8 16.97 -19.14 -10.33
N VAL A 9 17.25 -19.29 -9.05
CA VAL A 9 16.24 -19.57 -8.01
C VAL A 9 15.30 -18.36 -7.81
N LYS A 10 15.79 -17.14 -8.02
CA LYS A 10 15.01 -15.91 -7.86
C LYS A 10 13.79 -15.88 -8.81
N GLU A 11 13.96 -16.24 -10.07
CA GLU A 11 12.85 -16.27 -11.05
C GLU A 11 11.74 -17.26 -10.66
N SER A 12 12.09 -18.42 -10.11
CA SER A 12 11.08 -19.41 -9.71
C SER A 12 10.22 -18.92 -8.54
N VAL A 13 10.82 -18.24 -7.55
CA VAL A 13 10.11 -17.70 -6.37
C VAL A 13 9.12 -16.61 -6.79
N PHE A 14 9.53 -15.67 -7.64
CA PHE A 14 8.63 -14.63 -8.14
C PHE A 14 7.49 -15.20 -9.00
N ALA A 15 7.79 -16.14 -9.91
CA ALA A 15 6.77 -16.75 -10.75
C ALA A 15 5.72 -17.55 -9.94
N ASP A 16 6.10 -18.17 -8.84
CA ASP A 16 5.18 -18.84 -7.92
C ASP A 16 4.30 -17.83 -7.19
N ASN A 17 4.91 -16.77 -6.66
CA ASN A 17 4.19 -15.67 -6.00
C ASN A 17 3.21 -14.98 -6.95
N ASP A 18 3.59 -14.70 -8.20
CA ASP A 18 2.72 -14.03 -9.18
C ASP A 18 1.47 -14.86 -9.50
N ARG A 19 1.62 -16.20 -9.59
CA ARG A 19 0.48 -17.11 -9.77
C ARG A 19 -0.45 -17.11 -8.57
N GLU A 20 0.11 -17.04 -7.37
CA GLU A 20 -0.66 -16.96 -6.12
C GLU A 20 -1.37 -15.61 -6.01
N ALA A 21 -0.68 -14.51 -6.31
CA ALA A 21 -1.24 -13.17 -6.36
C ALA A 21 -2.42 -13.06 -7.34
N ALA A 22 -2.31 -13.69 -8.52
CA ALA A 22 -3.41 -13.73 -9.48
C ALA A 22 -4.64 -14.49 -8.93
N ARG A 23 -4.43 -15.59 -8.21
CA ARG A 23 -5.52 -16.35 -7.56
C ARG A 23 -6.20 -15.53 -6.45
N VAL A 24 -5.40 -14.84 -5.62
CA VAL A 24 -5.93 -13.94 -4.59
C VAL A 24 -6.81 -12.86 -5.21
N ARG A 25 -6.34 -12.22 -6.26
CA ARG A 25 -7.07 -11.14 -6.96
C ARG A 25 -8.37 -11.65 -7.58
N GLU A 26 -8.35 -12.84 -8.19
CA GLU A 26 -9.56 -13.47 -8.75
C GLU A 26 -10.60 -13.80 -7.65
N ALA A 27 -10.16 -14.37 -6.52
CA ALA A 27 -11.04 -14.66 -5.38
C ALA A 27 -11.67 -13.38 -4.81
N LEU A 28 -10.92 -12.28 -4.72
CA LEU A 28 -11.41 -10.98 -4.31
C LEU A 28 -12.42 -10.38 -5.30
N LYS A 29 -12.20 -10.57 -6.62
CA LYS A 29 -13.17 -10.13 -7.65
C LYS A 29 -14.49 -10.84 -7.53
N GLN A 30 -14.47 -12.15 -7.28
CA GLN A 30 -15.70 -12.94 -7.09
C GLN A 30 -16.51 -12.50 -5.88
N LYS A 31 -15.85 -11.95 -4.85
CA LYS A 31 -16.48 -11.42 -3.63
C LYS A 31 -16.85 -9.93 -3.74
N GLY A 32 -16.35 -9.22 -4.74
CA GLY A 32 -16.48 -7.78 -4.87
C GLY A 32 -15.68 -6.99 -3.83
N THR A 33 -14.70 -7.62 -3.16
CA THR A 33 -13.84 -6.98 -2.17
C THR A 33 -12.63 -6.35 -2.84
N PHE A 34 -12.42 -5.06 -2.63
CA PHE A 34 -11.25 -4.34 -3.14
C PHE A 34 -10.10 -4.42 -2.13
N LEU A 35 -8.93 -4.87 -2.55
CA LEU A 35 -7.72 -4.87 -1.74
C LEU A 35 -6.77 -3.77 -2.20
N LEU A 36 -6.44 -2.86 -1.29
CA LEU A 36 -5.42 -1.84 -1.46
C LEU A 36 -4.15 -2.23 -0.69
N ASN A 37 -3.01 -2.32 -1.37
CA ASN A 37 -1.71 -2.46 -0.73
C ASN A 37 -1.12 -1.06 -0.48
N LEU A 38 -0.92 -0.67 0.78
CA LEU A 38 -0.42 0.64 1.20
C LEU A 38 1.03 0.52 1.65
N MET A 39 1.94 1.07 0.85
CA MET A 39 3.39 1.00 1.04
C MET A 39 3.99 2.36 1.39
N SER A 40 5.09 2.38 2.11
CA SER A 40 5.89 3.59 2.37
C SER A 40 7.20 3.28 3.08
N SER A 41 8.02 4.30 3.28
CA SER A 41 9.09 4.27 4.27
C SER A 41 8.55 4.40 5.71
N PRO A 42 9.33 3.99 6.72
CA PRO A 42 9.00 4.27 8.12
C PRO A 42 8.84 5.77 8.37
N GLY A 43 7.85 6.14 9.18
CA GLY A 43 7.64 7.53 9.57
C GLY A 43 7.02 8.45 8.49
N SER A 44 6.64 7.94 7.31
CA SER A 44 5.96 8.72 6.25
C SER A 44 4.54 9.17 6.62
N GLY A 45 3.93 8.54 7.64
CA GLY A 45 2.57 8.81 8.09
C GLY A 45 1.52 7.84 7.57
N LYS A 46 1.88 6.58 7.28
CA LYS A 46 0.94 5.53 6.84
C LYS A 46 -0.28 5.43 7.75
N THR A 47 -0.06 5.13 9.02
CA THR A 47 -1.13 4.93 9.99
C THR A 47 -2.02 6.16 10.15
N THR A 48 -1.43 7.38 10.17
CA THR A 48 -2.23 8.62 10.26
C THR A 48 -3.09 8.80 9.00
N THR A 49 -2.55 8.53 7.82
CA THR A 49 -3.27 8.59 6.54
C THR A 49 -4.39 7.56 6.52
N LEU A 50 -4.11 6.33 6.97
CA LEU A 50 -5.08 5.25 7.05
C LEU A 50 -6.23 5.59 8.00
N LEU A 51 -5.95 6.09 9.21
CA LEU A 51 -6.97 6.51 10.17
C LEU A 51 -7.87 7.62 9.61
N ARG A 52 -7.31 8.63 8.91
CA ARG A 52 -8.10 9.67 8.24
C ARG A 52 -8.95 9.09 7.10
N THR A 53 -8.42 8.14 6.34
CA THR A 53 -9.16 7.44 5.28
C THR A 53 -10.34 6.64 5.87
N ILE A 54 -10.12 5.92 6.97
CA ILE A 54 -11.17 5.19 7.70
C ILE A 54 -12.24 6.15 8.20
N GLU A 55 -11.86 7.25 8.86
CA GLU A 55 -12.80 8.26 9.36
C GLU A 55 -13.71 8.79 8.25
N ALA A 56 -13.16 9.01 7.04
CA ALA A 56 -13.90 9.55 5.91
C ALA A 56 -14.81 8.52 5.19
N LEU A 57 -14.50 7.22 5.27
CA LEU A 57 -15.14 6.21 4.42
C LEU A 57 -15.92 5.13 5.18
N LYS A 58 -15.74 4.96 6.48
CA LYS A 58 -16.33 3.85 7.26
C LYS A 58 -17.85 3.82 7.32
N ASP A 59 -18.50 4.96 7.14
CA ASP A 59 -19.97 5.06 7.13
C ASP A 59 -20.56 4.73 5.74
N GLU A 60 -19.72 4.68 4.70
CA GLU A 60 -20.08 4.39 3.32
C GLU A 60 -19.62 3.00 2.86
N LEU A 61 -18.45 2.55 3.33
CA LEU A 61 -17.81 1.29 2.95
C LEU A 61 -17.57 0.40 4.18
N ARG A 62 -17.86 -0.89 4.04
CA ARG A 62 -17.50 -1.89 5.03
C ARG A 62 -16.01 -2.19 4.90
N MET A 63 -15.22 -1.68 5.84
CA MET A 63 -13.78 -1.68 5.75
C MET A 63 -13.14 -2.71 6.66
N GLY A 64 -12.02 -3.27 6.20
CA GLY A 64 -11.09 -4.08 6.98
C GLY A 64 -9.66 -3.59 6.82
N VAL A 65 -8.82 -3.81 7.84
CA VAL A 65 -7.41 -3.46 7.82
C VAL A 65 -6.57 -4.67 8.23
N MET A 66 -5.57 -4.96 7.41
CA MET A 66 -4.51 -5.91 7.74
C MET A 66 -3.22 -5.11 7.92
N GLU A 67 -2.70 -5.08 9.14
CA GLU A 67 -1.48 -4.35 9.48
C GLU A 67 -0.29 -5.32 9.52
N ALA A 68 0.71 -5.07 8.68
CA ALA A 68 1.96 -5.81 8.71
C ALA A 68 3.00 -5.04 9.52
N ASP A 69 3.34 -5.56 10.70
CA ASP A 69 4.41 -5.01 11.51
C ASP A 69 5.41 -6.10 11.92
N ILE A 70 6.63 -5.66 12.20
CA ILE A 70 7.71 -6.55 12.60
C ILE A 70 7.52 -6.96 14.07
N ASP A 71 7.02 -6.05 14.97
CA ASP A 71 7.00 -6.34 16.41
C ASP A 71 6.19 -5.34 17.29
N SER A 72 5.24 -4.55 16.76
CA SER A 72 4.52 -3.53 17.54
C SER A 72 3.00 -3.62 17.39
N ASP A 73 2.29 -3.66 18.50
CA ASP A 73 0.83 -3.67 18.61
C ASP A 73 0.23 -2.27 18.91
N VAL A 74 1.07 -1.22 18.95
CA VAL A 74 0.65 0.14 19.32
C VAL A 74 -0.38 0.72 18.35
N TYR A 75 -0.25 0.43 17.06
CA TYR A 75 -1.14 0.97 16.02
C TYR A 75 -2.40 0.13 15.82
N ALA A 76 -2.34 -1.18 16.05
CA ALA A 76 -3.50 -2.07 15.98
C ALA A 76 -4.63 -1.62 16.90
N ALA A 77 -4.30 -1.13 18.11
CA ALA A 77 -5.28 -0.59 19.05
C ALA A 77 -5.95 0.71 18.53
N ALA A 78 -5.21 1.56 17.82
CA ALA A 78 -5.75 2.79 17.24
C ALA A 78 -6.71 2.49 16.07
N ILE A 79 -6.37 1.53 15.22
CA ILE A 79 -7.21 1.09 14.10
C ILE A 79 -8.46 0.38 14.61
N ALA A 80 -8.34 -0.52 15.59
CA ALA A 80 -9.48 -1.16 16.24
C ALA A 80 -10.43 -0.13 16.88
N GLY A 81 -9.88 0.94 17.49
CA GLY A 81 -10.64 2.05 18.04
C GLY A 81 -11.37 2.89 17.00
N ALA A 82 -10.98 2.84 15.73
CA ALA A 82 -11.65 3.53 14.63
C ALA A 82 -12.98 2.86 14.18
N GLY A 83 -13.30 1.66 14.72
CA GLY A 83 -14.56 0.97 14.50
C GLY A 83 -14.61 0.14 13.21
N VAL A 84 -13.47 -0.23 12.66
CA VAL A 84 -13.35 -1.15 11.53
C VAL A 84 -12.72 -2.46 11.97
N ARG A 85 -12.98 -3.54 11.22
CA ARG A 85 -12.36 -4.85 11.46
C ARG A 85 -10.86 -4.75 11.19
N SER A 86 -10.04 -5.23 12.10
CA SER A 86 -8.58 -5.21 11.93
C SER A 86 -7.92 -6.48 12.43
N ILE A 87 -6.84 -6.86 11.76
CA ILE A 87 -5.92 -7.92 12.19
C ILE A 87 -4.49 -7.44 12.03
N GLN A 88 -3.60 -8.00 12.83
CA GLN A 88 -2.17 -7.79 12.74
C GLN A 88 -1.49 -9.03 12.19
N LEU A 89 -0.60 -8.84 11.21
CA LEU A 89 0.20 -9.88 10.57
C LEU A 89 1.65 -9.74 11.05
N HIS A 90 2.09 -10.70 11.87
CA HIS A 90 3.50 -10.77 12.26
C HIS A 90 4.31 -11.43 11.15
N THR A 91 5.22 -10.69 10.53
CA THR A 91 6.03 -11.19 9.41
C THR A 91 7.19 -12.08 9.81
N GLY A 92 7.42 -12.28 11.13
CA GLY A 92 8.54 -13.09 11.62
C GLY A 92 9.92 -12.51 11.24
N GLY A 93 10.02 -11.19 11.09
CA GLY A 93 11.24 -10.48 10.72
C GLY A 93 11.41 -10.26 9.21
N MET A 94 10.46 -10.66 8.38
CA MET A 94 10.47 -10.36 6.95
C MET A 94 10.09 -8.90 6.70
N CYS A 95 10.77 -8.26 5.73
CA CYS A 95 10.61 -6.84 5.41
C CYS A 95 9.52 -6.56 4.35
N HIS A 96 8.67 -7.53 4.03
CA HIS A 96 7.58 -7.45 3.05
C HIS A 96 6.53 -8.52 3.34
N LEU A 97 5.38 -8.38 2.69
CA LEU A 97 4.38 -9.44 2.54
C LEU A 97 4.36 -9.93 1.09
N ASP A 98 4.19 -11.24 0.92
CA ASP A 98 3.91 -11.88 -0.36
C ASP A 98 2.41 -12.23 -0.51
N ALA A 99 2.04 -12.88 -1.63
CA ALA A 99 0.67 -13.25 -1.90
C ALA A 99 0.14 -14.31 -0.91
N GLY A 100 0.97 -15.26 -0.48
CA GLY A 100 0.57 -16.31 0.45
C GLY A 100 0.26 -15.75 1.85
N MET A 101 1.11 -14.85 2.34
CA MET A 101 0.88 -14.15 3.60
C MET A 101 -0.38 -13.28 3.53
N THR A 102 -0.58 -12.60 2.41
CA THR A 102 -1.77 -11.79 2.16
C THR A 102 -3.03 -12.65 2.14
N GLU A 103 -3.01 -13.81 1.46
CA GLU A 103 -4.14 -14.75 1.43
C GLU A 103 -4.49 -15.27 2.82
N GLN A 104 -3.48 -15.58 3.64
CA GLN A 104 -3.70 -15.99 5.03
C GLN A 104 -4.40 -14.88 5.81
N GLY A 105 -3.93 -13.64 5.70
CA GLY A 105 -4.55 -12.49 6.36
C GLY A 105 -6.00 -12.27 5.91
N LEU A 106 -6.28 -12.38 4.61
CA LEU A 106 -7.62 -12.24 4.05
C LEU A 106 -8.59 -13.33 4.56
N ARG A 107 -8.10 -14.55 4.79
CA ARG A 107 -8.90 -15.62 5.39
C ARG A 107 -9.23 -15.34 6.85
N GLU A 108 -8.26 -14.86 7.63
CA GLU A 108 -8.43 -14.57 9.05
C GLU A 108 -9.36 -13.36 9.29
N ILE A 109 -9.22 -12.29 8.49
CA ILE A 109 -10.09 -11.12 8.61
C ILE A 109 -11.51 -11.40 8.15
N GLY A 110 -11.72 -12.33 7.23
CA GLY A 110 -12.99 -12.63 6.58
C GLY A 110 -13.45 -11.50 5.64
N THR A 111 -13.59 -11.80 4.35
CA THR A 111 -13.81 -10.80 3.31
C THR A 111 -15.22 -10.78 2.72
N ASP A 112 -16.09 -11.73 3.10
CA ASP A 112 -17.39 -11.93 2.44
C ASP A 112 -18.36 -10.74 2.58
N ASP A 113 -18.15 -9.93 3.59
CA ASP A 113 -18.98 -8.77 3.92
C ASP A 113 -18.16 -7.45 3.89
N LEU A 114 -16.97 -7.43 3.29
CA LEU A 114 -16.13 -6.24 3.19
C LEU A 114 -16.10 -5.71 1.76
N ASP A 115 -16.24 -4.39 1.63
CA ASP A 115 -16.11 -3.66 0.36
C ASP A 115 -14.65 -3.30 0.07
N LEU A 116 -13.90 -2.94 1.11
CA LEU A 116 -12.51 -2.50 1.05
C LEU A 116 -11.67 -3.15 2.15
N VAL A 117 -10.57 -3.75 1.77
CA VAL A 117 -9.50 -4.15 2.70
C VAL A 117 -8.26 -3.34 2.38
N VAL A 118 -7.66 -2.74 3.39
CA VAL A 118 -6.36 -2.08 3.28
C VAL A 118 -5.30 -2.96 3.93
N LEU A 119 -4.30 -3.35 3.14
CA LEU A 119 -3.09 -3.98 3.61
C LEU A 119 -2.05 -2.89 3.89
N GLU A 120 -1.84 -2.53 5.16
CA GLU A 120 -0.72 -1.68 5.55
C GLU A 120 0.56 -2.52 5.56
N ASN A 121 1.37 -2.38 4.50
CA ASN A 121 2.59 -3.16 4.33
C ASN A 121 3.73 -2.64 5.23
N VAL A 122 4.74 -3.48 5.45
CA VAL A 122 5.94 -3.13 6.23
C VAL A 122 6.58 -1.84 5.70
N GLY A 123 7.05 -1.00 6.60
CA GLY A 123 7.71 0.28 6.25
C GLY A 123 9.05 0.05 5.55
N ASN A 124 9.03 -0.08 4.22
CA ASN A 124 10.17 -0.33 3.36
C ASN A 124 9.86 0.11 1.91
N LEU A 125 10.83 0.69 1.19
CA LEU A 125 10.66 1.13 -0.19
C LEU A 125 11.20 0.14 -1.24
N VAL A 126 11.83 -0.95 -0.82
CA VAL A 126 12.50 -1.92 -1.71
C VAL A 126 11.73 -3.23 -1.74
N CYS A 127 11.77 -3.99 -0.65
CA CYS A 127 11.20 -5.34 -0.63
C CYS A 127 9.70 -5.40 -0.95
N PRO A 128 8.81 -4.52 -0.40
CA PRO A 128 7.39 -4.55 -0.74
C PRO A 128 7.08 -4.26 -2.20
N ALA A 129 8.00 -3.62 -2.93
CA ALA A 129 7.83 -3.35 -4.36
C ALA A 129 8.21 -4.55 -5.24
N GLU A 130 8.95 -5.53 -4.71
CA GLU A 130 9.39 -6.72 -5.45
C GLU A 130 8.33 -7.83 -5.48
N PHE A 131 7.39 -7.85 -4.52
CA PHE A 131 6.42 -8.94 -4.36
C PHE A 131 4.99 -8.45 -4.61
N ASP A 132 4.31 -9.08 -5.56
CA ASP A 132 2.87 -8.88 -5.77
C ASP A 132 2.10 -9.54 -4.61
N THR A 133 1.34 -8.76 -3.87
CA THR A 133 0.51 -9.21 -2.76
C THR A 133 -0.86 -9.73 -3.17
N GLY A 134 -1.20 -9.67 -4.47
CA GLY A 134 -2.55 -9.93 -4.95
C GLY A 134 -3.51 -8.75 -4.78
N ALA A 135 -3.01 -7.58 -4.38
CA ALA A 135 -3.81 -6.37 -4.28
C ALA A 135 -4.34 -5.92 -5.66
N VAL A 136 -5.51 -5.27 -5.65
CA VAL A 136 -6.13 -4.69 -6.85
C VAL A 136 -5.37 -3.43 -7.27
N LYS A 137 -4.94 -2.64 -6.29
CA LYS A 137 -4.16 -1.42 -6.48
C LYS A 137 -3.07 -1.29 -5.43
N ASN A 138 -1.97 -0.68 -5.84
CA ASN A 138 -0.84 -0.34 -4.99
C ASN A 138 -0.79 1.17 -4.77
N ALA A 139 -0.87 1.59 -3.50
CA ALA A 139 -0.67 2.97 -3.08
C ALA A 139 0.69 3.12 -2.38
N MET A 140 1.34 4.24 -2.63
CA MET A 140 2.58 4.61 -1.94
C MET A 140 2.41 5.95 -1.24
N ILE A 141 2.96 6.08 -0.03
CA ILE A 141 3.09 7.36 0.67
C ILE A 141 4.56 7.78 0.68
N LEU A 142 4.82 8.97 0.19
CA LEU A 142 6.07 9.71 0.33
C LEU A 142 5.81 10.97 1.15
N SER A 143 6.57 11.21 2.20
CA SER A 143 6.41 12.45 2.99
C SER A 143 7.42 13.52 2.59
N VAL A 144 7.03 14.80 2.71
CA VAL A 144 7.89 15.96 2.43
C VAL A 144 9.27 15.87 3.10
N PRO A 145 9.42 15.48 4.38
CA PRO A 145 10.73 15.37 5.02
C PRO A 145 11.68 14.33 4.39
N GLU A 146 11.18 13.41 3.59
CA GLU A 146 12.00 12.37 2.96
C GLU A 146 12.77 12.86 1.74
N GLY A 147 12.38 14.01 1.16
CA GLY A 147 13.02 14.62 -0.01
C GLY A 147 12.39 14.20 -1.34
N HIS A 148 12.46 15.12 -2.31
CA HIS A 148 11.86 14.98 -3.65
C HIS A 148 12.64 14.07 -4.60
N ASP A 149 13.82 13.57 -4.19
CA ASP A 149 14.68 12.71 -5.00
C ASP A 149 14.41 11.20 -4.85
N LYS A 150 13.43 10.82 -4.03
CA LYS A 150 13.08 9.41 -3.79
C LYS A 150 12.75 8.62 -5.08
N PRO A 151 12.06 9.17 -6.09
CA PRO A 151 11.80 8.43 -7.33
C PRO A 151 13.08 8.09 -8.11
N LEU A 152 14.17 8.82 -7.88
CA LEU A 152 15.47 8.54 -8.48
C LEU A 152 16.21 7.43 -7.73
N LYS A 153 16.08 7.39 -6.40
CA LYS A 153 16.76 6.43 -5.52
C LYS A 153 16.06 5.08 -5.43
N TYR A 154 14.72 5.06 -5.50
CA TYR A 154 13.87 3.86 -5.34
C TYR A 154 12.92 3.71 -6.53
N PRO A 155 13.43 3.53 -7.77
CA PRO A 155 12.59 3.61 -8.98
C PRO A 155 11.50 2.53 -9.05
N LEU A 156 11.74 1.35 -8.48
CA LEU A 156 10.83 0.21 -8.61
C LEU A 156 9.46 0.50 -7.97
N ILE A 157 9.43 1.01 -6.74
CA ILE A 157 8.16 1.27 -6.05
C ILE A 157 7.30 2.29 -6.80
N PHE A 158 7.91 3.33 -7.41
CA PHE A 158 7.19 4.29 -8.24
C PHE A 158 6.69 3.69 -9.57
N THR A 159 7.34 2.60 -10.04
CA THR A 159 6.92 1.90 -11.26
C THR A 159 5.71 1.00 -11.00
N VAL A 160 5.65 0.33 -9.83
CA VAL A 160 4.61 -0.66 -9.52
C VAL A 160 3.38 -0.06 -8.85
N CYS A 161 3.46 1.19 -8.35
CA CYS A 161 2.31 1.86 -7.73
C CYS A 161 1.36 2.45 -8.76
N ASP A 162 0.06 2.42 -8.44
CA ASP A 162 -1.02 3.08 -9.17
C ASP A 162 -1.20 4.52 -8.70
N VAL A 163 -0.93 4.78 -7.42
CA VAL A 163 -1.14 6.08 -6.78
C VAL A 163 -0.03 6.42 -5.79
N LEU A 164 0.33 7.68 -5.76
CA LEU A 164 1.28 8.29 -4.83
C LEU A 164 0.60 9.39 -4.01
N LEU A 165 0.63 9.25 -2.69
CA LEU A 165 0.29 10.34 -1.78
C LEU A 165 1.57 11.05 -1.34
N ILE A 166 1.70 12.35 -1.64
CA ILE A 166 2.78 13.18 -1.11
C ILE A 166 2.26 13.80 0.19
N ASN A 167 2.61 13.14 1.31
CA ASN A 167 2.07 13.49 2.62
C ASN A 167 2.91 14.54 3.36
N LYS A 168 2.31 15.12 4.40
CA LYS A 168 2.89 16.16 5.24
C LYS A 168 3.14 17.46 4.46
N THR A 169 2.23 17.85 3.57
CA THR A 169 2.30 19.13 2.85
C THR A 169 2.26 20.34 3.78
N ASP A 170 1.70 20.19 4.98
CA ASP A 170 1.69 21.19 6.05
C ASP A 170 3.09 21.64 6.52
N VAL A 171 4.12 20.84 6.26
CA VAL A 171 5.50 21.18 6.62
C VAL A 171 6.36 21.62 5.43
N LEU A 172 5.81 21.74 4.21
CA LEU A 172 6.53 22.21 3.02
C LEU A 172 7.40 23.46 3.27
N PRO A 173 6.91 24.49 4.00
CA PRO A 173 7.72 25.70 4.21
C PRO A 173 9.02 25.50 5.01
N TYR A 174 9.17 24.35 5.65
CA TYR A 174 10.32 24.06 6.53
C TYR A 174 11.34 23.09 5.88
N PHE A 175 11.06 22.62 4.67
CA PHE A 175 11.91 21.63 3.98
C PHE A 175 12.26 22.10 2.56
N ASP A 176 13.47 21.74 2.13
CA ASP A 176 13.86 21.87 0.73
C ASP A 176 13.22 20.72 -0.09
N PHE A 177 11.94 20.91 -0.39
CA PHE A 177 11.15 19.93 -1.15
C PHE A 177 10.51 20.62 -2.36
N ASP A 178 10.87 20.14 -3.55
CA ASP A 178 10.37 20.64 -4.83
C ASP A 178 9.24 19.73 -5.33
N MET A 179 8.00 20.21 -5.22
CA MET A 179 6.80 19.47 -5.62
C MET A 179 6.79 19.16 -7.12
N GLU A 180 7.22 20.10 -7.97
CA GLU A 180 7.23 19.90 -9.43
C GLU A 180 8.24 18.82 -9.82
N LYS A 181 9.43 18.84 -9.21
CA LYS A 181 10.45 17.82 -9.47
C LYS A 181 10.04 16.42 -9.03
N VAL A 182 9.44 16.26 -7.85
CA VAL A 182 9.02 14.91 -7.42
C VAL A 182 7.96 14.34 -8.34
N ILE A 183 7.01 15.16 -8.80
CA ILE A 183 5.98 14.76 -9.75
C ILE A 183 6.62 14.39 -11.11
N GLU A 184 7.54 15.22 -11.61
CA GLU A 184 8.27 14.92 -12.84
C GLU A 184 9.04 13.60 -12.74
N TYR A 185 9.81 13.40 -11.66
CA TYR A 185 10.61 12.19 -11.47
C TYR A 185 9.74 10.94 -11.31
N ALA A 186 8.61 11.05 -10.61
CA ALA A 186 7.66 9.96 -10.45
C ALA A 186 7.01 9.60 -11.79
N HIS A 187 6.55 10.57 -12.57
CA HIS A 187 5.96 10.33 -13.90
C HIS A 187 6.97 9.81 -14.93
N ARG A 188 8.27 10.08 -14.78
CA ARG A 188 9.31 9.45 -15.61
C ARG A 188 9.39 7.93 -15.35
N ARG A 189 9.00 7.47 -14.15
CA ARG A 189 8.95 6.03 -13.78
C ARG A 189 7.63 5.38 -14.17
N ASN A 190 6.54 6.09 -13.91
CA ASN A 190 5.19 5.63 -14.26
C ASN A 190 4.35 6.82 -14.74
N PRO A 191 4.19 6.99 -16.05
CA PRO A 191 3.38 8.09 -16.61
C PRO A 191 1.89 8.02 -16.24
N LYS A 192 1.40 6.88 -15.72
CA LYS A 192 0.00 6.67 -15.31
C LYS A 192 -0.21 6.86 -13.82
N LEU A 193 0.86 7.13 -13.05
CA LEU A 193 0.78 7.29 -11.60
C LEU A 193 -0.10 8.49 -11.24
N GLU A 194 -1.16 8.24 -10.50
CA GLU A 194 -1.99 9.32 -9.96
C GLU A 194 -1.33 9.89 -8.70
N ILE A 195 -1.31 11.21 -8.54
CA ILE A 195 -0.54 11.85 -7.45
C ILE A 195 -1.45 12.81 -6.68
N PHE A 196 -1.50 12.61 -5.37
CA PHE A 196 -2.28 13.44 -4.43
C PHE A 196 -1.36 14.06 -3.37
N PRO A 197 -1.09 15.39 -3.44
CA PRO A 197 -0.51 16.10 -2.31
C PRO A 197 -1.52 16.16 -1.16
N VAL A 198 -1.11 15.70 0.04
CA VAL A 198 -2.00 15.60 1.18
C VAL A 198 -1.31 15.99 2.49
N SER A 199 -2.09 16.39 3.47
CA SER A 199 -1.68 16.41 4.86
C SER A 199 -2.66 15.59 5.69
N ALA A 200 -2.28 14.38 6.06
CA ALA A 200 -3.10 13.54 6.94
C ALA A 200 -3.34 14.20 8.32
N LYS A 201 -2.45 15.10 8.73
CA LYS A 201 -2.58 15.85 9.98
C LYS A 201 -3.69 16.90 9.93
N THR A 202 -3.73 17.70 8.85
CA THR A 202 -4.70 18.80 8.71
C THR A 202 -5.97 18.39 7.97
N GLY A 203 -5.93 17.32 7.20
CA GLY A 203 -7.01 16.87 6.30
C GLY A 203 -6.90 17.45 4.89
N GLU A 204 -5.98 18.37 4.62
CA GLU A 204 -5.81 18.96 3.31
C GLU A 204 -5.52 17.89 2.24
N GLY A 205 -6.25 17.95 1.11
CA GLY A 205 -6.09 17.02 -0.01
C GLY A 205 -6.65 15.61 0.22
N MET A 206 -7.09 15.28 1.44
CA MET A 206 -7.59 13.94 1.76
C MET A 206 -8.91 13.61 1.04
N ASP A 207 -9.73 14.62 0.74
CA ASP A 207 -11.01 14.40 0.02
C ASP A 207 -10.76 13.85 -1.39
N ALA A 208 -9.80 14.41 -2.13
CA ALA A 208 -9.45 13.93 -3.48
C ALA A 208 -8.93 12.48 -3.46
N TRP A 209 -8.11 12.14 -2.46
CA TRP A 209 -7.68 10.77 -2.22
C TRP A 209 -8.85 9.82 -1.92
N CYS A 210 -9.75 10.21 -1.02
CA CYS A 210 -10.92 9.41 -0.65
C CYS A 210 -11.88 9.24 -1.84
N ASP A 211 -12.09 10.26 -2.66
CA ASP A 211 -12.92 10.19 -3.87
C ASP A 211 -12.32 9.23 -4.90
N TRP A 212 -11.00 9.27 -5.08
CA TRP A 212 -10.30 8.30 -5.91
C TRP A 212 -10.54 6.87 -5.41
N LEU A 213 -10.39 6.64 -4.11
CA LEU A 213 -10.56 5.30 -3.54
C LEU A 213 -12.00 4.80 -3.66
N ARG A 214 -13.02 5.66 -3.40
CA ARG A 214 -14.44 5.34 -3.64
C ARG A 214 -14.67 4.89 -5.08
N LYS A 215 -14.09 5.62 -6.04
CA LYS A 215 -14.19 5.28 -7.44
C LYS A 215 -13.56 3.93 -7.75
N GLN A 216 -12.36 3.65 -7.23
CA GLN A 216 -11.69 2.36 -7.46
C GLN A 216 -12.50 1.19 -6.91
N VAL A 217 -13.04 1.32 -5.69
CA VAL A 217 -13.90 0.28 -5.09
C VAL A 217 -15.14 0.04 -5.96
N LYS A 218 -15.82 1.10 -6.36
CA LYS A 218 -17.02 1.01 -7.21
C LYS A 218 -16.73 0.37 -8.57
N ASP A 219 -15.66 0.79 -9.23
CA ASP A 219 -15.25 0.25 -10.53
C ASP A 219 -14.85 -1.25 -10.42
N TRP A 220 -14.30 -1.65 -9.28
CA TRP A 220 -13.98 -3.05 -9.00
C TRP A 220 -15.23 -3.92 -8.79
N GLN A 221 -16.26 -3.38 -8.16
CA GLN A 221 -17.51 -4.10 -7.88
C GLN A 221 -18.44 -4.20 -9.11
N ALA A 222 -18.24 -3.36 -10.11
CA ALA A 222 -18.99 -3.40 -11.37
C ALA A 222 -18.58 -4.58 -12.26
#